data_1dcfa688b8a694f035ffc4698bbaeee7
#
_entry.id   1dcfa688b8a694f035ffc4698bbaeee7
#
_cell.length_a   1.000
_cell.length_b   1.000
_cell.length_c   1.000
_cell.angle_alpha   90.00
_cell.angle_beta   90.00
_cell.angle_gamma   90.00
#
_symmetry.space_group_name_H-M   'P 1'
#
loop_
_entity.id
_entity.type
_entity.pdbx_description
1 polymer ?
#
loop_
_entity_poly.entity_id
_entity_poly.type
_entity_poly.pdbx_seq_one_letter_code
_entity_poly.pdbx_strand_id
1 'polypeptide(L)'
;MHDFSSRSGEFRTRRGKWRFDDDEPTSVKRVRRRALPPIEEFDTIDGLPEGDRWSTWDQSIPTQRGPRPHPGWLVTDLAAVDTELGILKTGKEADVFLIRRGVPGGRSCLLAAKRYRDPGHRMFHRDSGYLEGRRVRESRVNRAVASRSAFGREAIAGQWANAEFSALARLYAAGIPVPYPAQILDTELLLEFIGSADGTAAPRLAETRPDPAALAGLWDQLVQALTALARDGLAHGDLSAYNLLVHDGRLVMIDLPQVVDVIANPRGAWYLTRDAENIGRWFTARGLAGVDPEPADLADLLRREALLDP
;
A
#
# COMPACT_ATOMS: atom_id res chain seq x y z
N MET A 1 -57.88 38.38 -34.75
CA MET A 1 -57.19 39.50 -35.43
C MET A 1 -55.72 39.26 -35.32
N HIS A 2 -55.09 39.10 -36.52
CA HIS A 2 -53.67 38.92 -36.82
C HIS A 2 -53.00 37.60 -36.41
N ASP A 3 -53.07 36.74 -37.24
CA ASP A 3 -52.35 35.92 -38.21
C ASP A 3 -50.92 36.41 -38.49
N PHE A 4 -49.91 35.54 -38.34
CA PHE A 4 -48.63 35.57 -39.07
C PHE A 4 -47.98 34.18 -39.02
N SER A 5 -48.30 33.42 -39.99
CA SER A 5 -47.59 32.72 -41.02
C SER A 5 -46.09 32.36 -40.78
N SER A 6 -45.89 31.04 -40.84
CA SER A 6 -44.75 30.24 -41.15
C SER A 6 -43.69 30.83 -42.11
N ARG A 7 -42.40 30.57 -41.81
CA ARG A 7 -41.37 30.34 -42.85
C ARG A 7 -40.37 29.30 -42.36
N SER A 8 -40.45 28.18 -42.97
CA SER A 8 -39.42 27.14 -43.06
C SER A 8 -38.20 27.63 -43.84
N GLY A 9 -37.01 27.55 -43.25
CA GLY A 9 -35.74 27.81 -43.89
C GLY A 9 -34.89 26.54 -43.93
N GLU A 10 -34.85 25.90 -45.10
CA GLU A 10 -33.93 24.80 -45.40
C GLU A 10 -32.48 25.30 -45.41
N PHE A 11 -31.64 24.75 -44.54
CA PHE A 11 -30.20 24.93 -44.67
C PHE A 11 -29.61 23.77 -45.48
N ARG A 12 -29.28 24.03 -46.74
CA ARG A 12 -28.48 23.17 -47.59
C ARG A 12 -27.03 23.16 -47.12
N THR A 13 -26.56 22.01 -46.66
CA THR A 13 -25.14 21.75 -46.39
C THR A 13 -24.39 21.58 -47.72
N ARG A 14 -23.54 22.54 -48.06
CA ARG A 14 -22.55 22.41 -49.13
C ARG A 14 -21.42 21.50 -48.68
N ARG A 15 -21.28 20.32 -49.27
CA ARG A 15 -20.09 19.47 -49.20
C ARG A 15 -18.96 20.16 -50.04
N GLY A 16 -17.98 20.75 -49.36
CA GLY A 16 -16.72 21.16 -49.95
C GLY A 16 -15.85 19.92 -50.17
N LYS A 17 -15.54 19.60 -51.41
CA LYS A 17 -14.49 18.66 -51.78
C LYS A 17 -13.14 19.35 -51.56
N TRP A 18 -12.36 18.85 -50.61
CA TRP A 18 -10.94 19.18 -50.51
C TRP A 18 -10.20 18.36 -51.55
N ARG A 19 -9.56 19.04 -52.51
CA ARG A 19 -8.55 18.47 -53.41
C ARG A 19 -7.26 18.44 -52.62
N PHE A 20 -6.63 17.29 -52.52
CA PHE A 20 -5.23 17.16 -52.14
C PHE A 20 -4.41 17.47 -53.38
N ASP A 21 -3.61 18.54 -53.31
CA ASP A 21 -2.55 18.77 -54.27
C ASP A 21 -1.39 17.86 -53.86
N ASP A 22 -0.94 17.06 -54.84
CA ASP A 22 0.24 16.22 -54.73
C ASP A 22 1.48 17.11 -54.80
N ASP A 23 2.01 17.55 -53.67
CA ASP A 23 3.35 18.11 -53.60
C ASP A 23 4.35 16.97 -53.28
N GLU A 24 5.28 16.76 -54.19
CA GLU A 24 6.36 15.78 -54.10
C GLU A 24 7.17 15.95 -52.83
N PRO A 25 7.53 14.85 -52.13
CA PRO A 25 8.34 14.96 -50.94
C PRO A 25 9.80 15.29 -51.32
N THR A 26 10.22 16.48 -50.95
CA THR A 26 11.62 16.88 -50.90
C THR A 26 12.45 15.84 -50.18
N SER A 27 13.51 15.40 -50.83
CA SER A 27 14.44 14.35 -50.41
C SER A 27 14.91 14.53 -48.95
N VAL A 28 14.36 13.75 -48.00
CA VAL A 28 14.90 13.60 -46.66
C VAL A 28 16.23 12.86 -46.77
N LYS A 29 17.34 13.58 -46.52
CA LYS A 29 18.67 12.99 -46.41
C LYS A 29 18.61 11.85 -45.40
N ARG A 30 18.75 10.61 -45.89
CA ARG A 30 18.90 9.41 -45.07
C ARG A 30 20.08 9.61 -44.13
N VAL A 31 19.82 9.93 -42.85
CA VAL A 31 20.83 9.85 -41.80
C VAL A 31 21.23 8.39 -41.73
N ARG A 32 22.46 8.09 -42.11
CA ARG A 32 23.05 6.76 -41.95
C ARG A 32 22.96 6.41 -40.48
N ARG A 33 22.06 5.50 -40.10
CA ARG A 33 22.08 4.84 -38.80
C ARG A 33 23.45 4.20 -38.68
N ARG A 34 24.25 4.76 -37.77
CA ARG A 34 25.50 4.14 -37.34
C ARG A 34 25.08 2.77 -36.80
N ALA A 35 25.58 1.69 -37.38
CA ALA A 35 25.36 0.34 -36.86
C ALA A 35 25.83 0.34 -35.38
N LEU A 36 24.93 0.02 -34.47
CA LEU A 36 25.30 -0.28 -33.10
C LEU A 36 26.33 -1.42 -33.18
N PRO A 37 27.41 -1.37 -32.39
CA PRO A 37 28.32 -2.50 -32.31
C PRO A 37 27.49 -3.75 -31.96
N PRO A 38 27.89 -4.94 -32.44
CA PRO A 38 27.23 -6.17 -32.04
C PRO A 38 27.18 -6.17 -30.50
N ILE A 39 25.99 -6.45 -29.97
CA ILE A 39 25.83 -6.73 -28.55
C ILE A 39 26.75 -7.93 -28.33
N GLU A 40 27.90 -7.71 -27.66
CA GLU A 40 28.66 -8.81 -27.14
C GLU A 40 27.67 -9.67 -26.38
N GLU A 41 27.50 -10.92 -26.80
CA GLU A 41 26.74 -11.90 -26.06
C GLU A 41 27.41 -11.91 -24.68
N PHE A 42 26.75 -11.19 -23.72
CA PHE A 42 27.09 -11.41 -22.33
C PHE A 42 26.86 -12.89 -22.11
N ASP A 43 27.95 -13.60 -21.81
CA ASP A 43 27.89 -14.98 -21.36
C ASP A 43 26.68 -15.11 -20.45
N THR A 44 25.68 -15.85 -20.89
CA THR A 44 24.50 -16.16 -20.09
C THR A 44 25.05 -16.78 -18.83
N ILE A 45 25.02 -16.04 -17.74
CA ILE A 45 25.36 -16.60 -16.42
C ILE A 45 24.44 -17.79 -16.27
N ASP A 46 25.05 -18.97 -16.39
CA ASP A 46 24.36 -20.25 -16.33
C ASP A 46 23.63 -20.36 -14.98
N GLY A 47 22.30 -20.22 -15.04
CA GLY A 47 21.41 -20.45 -13.93
C GLY A 47 21.19 -19.24 -13.01
N LEU A 48 20.01 -19.19 -12.41
CA LEU A 48 19.74 -18.34 -11.26
C LEU A 48 20.79 -18.65 -10.18
N PRO A 49 21.44 -17.61 -9.61
CA PRO A 49 22.26 -17.81 -8.41
C PRO A 49 21.42 -18.50 -7.34
N GLU A 50 22.05 -19.10 -6.36
CA GLU A 50 21.38 -19.71 -5.21
C GLU A 50 20.24 -18.82 -4.68
N GLY A 51 18.99 -19.16 -5.00
CA GLY A 51 17.81 -18.39 -4.66
C GLY A 51 16.66 -18.72 -5.60
N ASP A 52 15.44 -18.32 -5.24
CA ASP A 52 14.25 -18.72 -5.98
C ASP A 52 14.00 -17.85 -7.21
N ARG A 53 14.38 -16.56 -7.16
CA ARG A 53 14.18 -15.63 -8.28
C ARG A 53 15.15 -14.44 -8.22
N TRP A 54 15.35 -13.79 -9.36
CA TRP A 54 15.98 -12.47 -9.38
C TRP A 54 15.12 -11.46 -8.62
N SER A 55 15.78 -10.51 -7.95
CA SER A 55 15.11 -9.40 -7.32
C SER A 55 14.26 -8.64 -8.35
N THR A 56 13.05 -8.29 -7.97
CA THR A 56 12.14 -7.50 -8.81
C THR A 56 12.36 -5.99 -8.68
N TRP A 57 13.47 -5.56 -8.04
CA TRP A 57 13.73 -4.14 -7.79
C TRP A 57 13.85 -3.31 -9.08
N ASP A 58 14.50 -3.83 -10.09
CA ASP A 58 14.69 -3.18 -11.39
C ASP A 58 13.41 -3.09 -12.21
N GLN A 59 12.47 -4.02 -12.00
CA GLN A 59 11.16 -4.03 -12.66
C GLN A 59 10.22 -2.96 -12.09
N SER A 60 10.46 -2.50 -10.85
CA SER A 60 9.65 -1.48 -10.21
C SER A 60 10.05 -0.08 -10.67
N ILE A 61 9.06 0.77 -10.98
CA ILE A 61 9.26 2.19 -11.27
C ILE A 61 9.38 3.02 -9.97
N PRO A 62 9.89 4.25 -10.02
CA PRO A 62 10.09 5.07 -8.81
C PRO A 62 8.85 5.24 -7.93
N THR A 63 7.66 5.28 -8.50
CA THR A 63 6.38 5.38 -7.76
C THR A 63 5.93 4.07 -7.09
N GLN A 64 6.60 2.97 -7.43
CA GLN A 64 6.40 1.65 -6.84
C GLN A 64 7.48 1.29 -5.80
N ARG A 65 8.36 2.23 -5.49
CA ARG A 65 9.43 2.11 -4.48
C ARG A 65 9.12 2.98 -3.29
N GLY A 66 9.55 2.55 -2.12
CA GLY A 66 9.35 3.27 -0.87
C GLY A 66 9.97 4.66 -0.83
N PRO A 67 9.64 5.46 0.20
CA PRO A 67 10.12 6.83 0.35
C PRO A 67 11.65 6.91 0.35
N ARG A 68 12.17 8.01 -0.20
CA ARG A 68 13.60 8.31 -0.16
C ARG A 68 13.94 9.22 1.03
N PRO A 69 15.16 9.11 1.60
CA PRO A 69 16.21 8.16 1.22
C PRO A 69 15.84 6.72 1.60
N HIS A 70 16.21 5.74 0.75
CA HIS A 70 16.01 4.35 1.10
C HIS A 70 16.86 3.98 2.33
N PRO A 71 16.33 3.14 3.25
CA PRO A 71 17.10 2.69 4.41
C PRO A 71 18.39 1.97 3.99
N GLY A 72 19.48 2.21 4.72
CA GLY A 72 20.77 1.62 4.40
C GLY A 72 20.85 0.10 4.48
N TRP A 73 19.90 -0.52 5.21
CA TRP A 73 19.78 -1.98 5.27
C TRP A 73 19.17 -2.61 4.01
N LEU A 74 18.38 -1.83 3.22
CA LEU A 74 17.70 -2.36 2.04
C LEU A 74 18.69 -2.66 0.92
N VAL A 75 18.65 -3.86 0.39
CA VAL A 75 19.41 -4.27 -0.80
C VAL A 75 18.64 -3.88 -2.06
N THR A 76 19.27 -3.05 -2.89
CA THR A 76 18.69 -2.52 -4.13
C THR A 76 19.53 -2.83 -5.36
N ASP A 77 20.52 -3.68 -5.20
CA ASP A 77 21.46 -4.07 -6.26
C ASP A 77 20.74 -4.89 -7.35
N LEU A 78 21.11 -4.67 -8.61
CA LEU A 78 20.53 -5.38 -9.75
C LEU A 78 20.87 -6.87 -9.76
N ALA A 79 22.01 -7.24 -9.17
CA ALA A 79 22.43 -8.64 -9.03
C ALA A 79 21.83 -9.34 -7.80
N ALA A 80 20.89 -8.70 -7.11
CA ALA A 80 20.27 -9.30 -5.93
C ALA A 80 19.28 -10.41 -6.31
N VAL A 81 19.22 -11.43 -5.46
CA VAL A 81 18.33 -12.59 -5.55
C VAL A 81 17.40 -12.60 -4.35
N ASP A 82 16.15 -12.89 -4.60
CA ASP A 82 15.12 -13.09 -3.58
C ASP A 82 14.94 -14.58 -3.34
N THR A 83 15.32 -15.07 -2.14
CA THR A 83 15.13 -16.44 -1.68
C THR A 83 13.96 -16.49 -0.71
N GLU A 84 12.97 -17.34 -0.98
CA GLU A 84 11.83 -17.53 -0.09
C GLU A 84 12.21 -18.47 1.06
N LEU A 85 12.09 -17.99 2.30
CA LEU A 85 12.48 -18.74 3.52
C LEU A 85 11.30 -19.43 4.19
N GLY A 86 10.07 -19.10 3.81
CA GLY A 86 8.88 -19.73 4.34
C GLY A 86 7.74 -18.74 4.59
N ILE A 87 6.63 -19.28 5.09
CA ILE A 87 5.41 -18.52 5.34
C ILE A 87 5.43 -17.95 6.77
N LEU A 88 5.21 -16.64 6.89
CA LEU A 88 5.06 -15.95 8.18
C LEU A 88 3.61 -15.96 8.65
N LYS A 89 2.67 -15.76 7.73
CA LYS A 89 1.24 -15.68 8.05
C LYS A 89 0.40 -16.02 6.83
N THR A 90 -0.63 -16.85 7.04
CA THR A 90 -1.69 -17.06 6.08
C THR A 90 -2.92 -16.25 6.51
N GLY A 91 -3.38 -15.34 5.67
CA GLY A 91 -4.55 -14.51 5.90
C GLY A 91 -5.68 -14.79 4.91
N LYS A 92 -6.82 -14.14 5.12
CA LYS A 92 -7.97 -14.25 4.20
C LYS A 92 -7.73 -13.51 2.88
N GLU A 93 -7.04 -12.38 2.95
CA GLU A 93 -6.84 -11.44 1.85
C GLU A 93 -5.46 -11.57 1.22
N ALA A 94 -4.46 -11.96 2.02
CA ALA A 94 -3.08 -12.09 1.58
C ALA A 94 -2.32 -13.13 2.42
N ASP A 95 -1.30 -13.71 1.82
CA ASP A 95 -0.28 -14.49 2.52
C ASP A 95 0.98 -13.65 2.67
N VAL A 96 1.69 -13.84 3.78
CA VAL A 96 2.95 -13.14 4.06
C VAL A 96 4.06 -14.16 4.15
N PHE A 97 5.09 -13.98 3.34
CA PHE A 97 6.26 -14.84 3.28
C PHE A 97 7.49 -14.09 3.79
N LEU A 98 8.42 -14.81 4.40
CA LEU A 98 9.74 -14.29 4.68
C LEU A 98 10.61 -14.47 3.44
N ILE A 99 11.23 -13.39 2.99
CA ILE A 99 12.16 -13.38 1.86
C ILE A 99 13.51 -12.86 2.34
N ARG A 100 14.58 -13.51 1.92
CA ARG A 100 15.94 -12.95 1.96
C ARG A 100 16.28 -12.39 0.60
N ARG A 101 16.50 -11.07 0.54
CA ARG A 101 17.09 -10.42 -0.63
C ARG A 101 18.57 -10.23 -0.40
N GLY A 102 19.41 -10.76 -1.29
CA GLY A 102 20.86 -10.67 -1.13
C GLY A 102 21.61 -10.72 -2.44
N VAL A 103 22.82 -10.16 -2.44
CA VAL A 103 23.78 -10.32 -3.52
C VAL A 103 24.65 -11.53 -3.20
N PRO A 104 24.87 -12.48 -4.12
CA PRO A 104 25.75 -13.62 -3.88
C PRO A 104 27.13 -13.20 -3.35
N GLY A 105 27.54 -13.72 -2.20
CA GLY A 105 28.78 -13.36 -1.52
C GLY A 105 28.81 -11.92 -0.93
N GLY A 106 27.70 -11.20 -0.95
CA GLY A 106 27.57 -9.81 -0.49
C GLY A 106 26.58 -9.63 0.64
N ARG A 107 26.07 -8.40 0.75
CA ARG A 107 25.06 -8.04 1.77
C ARG A 107 23.70 -8.65 1.48
N SER A 108 22.94 -8.88 2.52
CA SER A 108 21.55 -9.31 2.42
C SER A 108 20.65 -8.58 3.41
N CYS A 109 19.34 -8.59 3.16
CA CYS A 109 18.31 -8.11 4.07
C CYS A 109 17.13 -9.08 4.09
N LEU A 110 16.34 -9.02 5.17
CA LEU A 110 15.08 -9.75 5.27
C LEU A 110 13.90 -8.82 4.94
N LEU A 111 12.94 -9.36 4.20
CA LEU A 111 11.72 -8.67 3.78
C LEU A 111 10.52 -9.56 4.07
N ALA A 112 9.40 -8.93 4.38
CA ALA A 112 8.09 -9.58 4.42
C ALA A 112 7.39 -9.35 3.08
N ALA A 113 7.16 -10.42 2.31
CA ALA A 113 6.43 -10.37 1.04
C ALA A 113 4.96 -10.65 1.27
N LYS A 114 4.12 -9.63 1.23
CA LYS A 114 2.68 -9.73 1.34
C LYS A 114 2.09 -9.89 -0.06
N ARG A 115 1.55 -11.07 -0.35
CA ARG A 115 0.95 -11.43 -1.64
C ARG A 115 -0.56 -11.46 -1.49
N TYR A 116 -1.24 -10.55 -2.15
CA TYR A 116 -2.69 -10.49 -2.16
C TYR A 116 -3.28 -11.58 -3.02
N ARG A 117 -4.25 -12.30 -2.45
CA ARG A 117 -4.94 -13.40 -3.13
C ARG A 117 -5.99 -12.88 -4.10
N ASP A 118 -6.25 -13.68 -5.13
CA ASP A 118 -7.42 -13.47 -5.98
C ASP A 118 -8.72 -13.56 -5.13
N PRO A 119 -9.61 -12.55 -5.15
CA PRO A 119 -10.89 -12.56 -4.43
C PRO A 119 -11.84 -13.71 -4.79
N GLY A 120 -11.50 -14.57 -5.76
CA GLY A 120 -12.27 -15.75 -6.13
C GLY A 120 -12.35 -16.86 -5.08
N HIS A 121 -11.47 -16.87 -4.08
CA HIS A 121 -11.57 -17.73 -2.92
C HIS A 121 -12.55 -17.14 -1.90
N ARG A 122 -13.79 -17.67 -1.91
CA ARG A 122 -14.92 -17.45 -1.01
C ARG A 122 -14.56 -16.74 0.30
N MET A 123 -15.17 -15.57 0.52
CA MET A 123 -15.41 -14.87 1.80
C MET A 123 -15.03 -13.38 1.85
N PHE A 124 -15.14 -12.66 0.74
CA PHE A 124 -15.14 -11.18 0.77
C PHE A 124 -16.57 -10.67 1.08
N HIS A 125 -17.04 -10.91 2.29
CA HIS A 125 -18.28 -10.32 2.81
C HIS A 125 -18.00 -9.29 3.90
N ARG A 126 -17.02 -8.40 3.69
CA ARG A 126 -16.83 -7.25 4.57
C ARG A 126 -16.76 -5.96 3.76
N ASP A 127 -17.82 -5.22 3.98
CA ASP A 127 -18.01 -3.78 3.88
C ASP A 127 -18.07 -3.13 2.50
N SER A 128 -19.28 -3.13 1.94
CA SER A 128 -19.74 -2.09 1.02
C SER A 128 -19.46 -0.68 1.55
N GLY A 129 -19.38 -0.46 2.86
CA GLY A 129 -19.05 0.81 3.48
C GLY A 129 -17.61 1.30 3.25
N TYR A 130 -16.66 0.40 2.94
CA TYR A 130 -15.27 0.77 2.65
C TYR A 130 -15.09 1.25 1.19
N LEU A 131 -15.91 0.76 0.28
CA LEU A 131 -15.87 1.14 -1.14
C LEU A 131 -16.60 2.45 -1.43
N GLU A 132 -17.46 2.94 -0.54
CA GLU A 132 -18.25 4.15 -0.75
C GLU A 132 -17.43 5.44 -0.86
N GLY A 133 -16.21 5.46 -0.32
CA GLY A 133 -15.30 6.62 -0.41
C GLY A 133 -14.37 6.65 -1.62
N ARG A 134 -14.21 5.55 -2.37
CA ARG A 134 -13.26 5.43 -3.48
C ARG A 134 -13.96 5.16 -4.81
N ARG A 135 -14.45 6.21 -5.46
CA ARG A 135 -14.96 6.12 -6.85
C ARG A 135 -13.79 5.96 -7.81
N VAL A 136 -13.57 4.74 -8.31
CA VAL A 136 -12.64 4.47 -9.41
C VAL A 136 -13.23 5.05 -10.71
N ARG A 137 -12.49 5.96 -11.36
CA ARG A 137 -12.93 6.68 -12.57
C ARG A 137 -12.97 5.83 -13.86
N GLU A 138 -12.52 4.59 -13.83
CA GLU A 138 -12.41 3.77 -15.05
C GLU A 138 -13.60 2.81 -15.22
N SER A 139 -14.46 3.12 -16.17
CA SER A 139 -15.69 2.35 -16.47
C SER A 139 -15.45 0.91 -16.93
N ARG A 140 -14.24 0.57 -17.43
CA ARG A 140 -13.86 -0.79 -17.82
C ARG A 140 -13.54 -1.66 -16.61
N VAL A 141 -12.76 -1.13 -15.67
CA VAL A 141 -12.40 -1.82 -14.41
C VAL A 141 -13.67 -2.05 -13.60
N ASN A 142 -14.52 -1.04 -13.45
CA ASN A 142 -15.79 -1.16 -12.72
C ASN A 142 -16.72 -2.23 -13.32
N ARG A 143 -16.78 -2.38 -14.65
CA ARG A 143 -17.55 -3.45 -15.30
C ARG A 143 -16.93 -4.84 -15.09
N ALA A 144 -15.61 -4.96 -15.17
CA ALA A 144 -14.91 -6.22 -14.92
C ALA A 144 -15.02 -6.65 -13.45
N VAL A 145 -14.95 -5.71 -12.51
CA VAL A 145 -15.21 -5.93 -11.08
C VAL A 145 -16.65 -6.40 -10.85
N ALA A 146 -17.63 -5.72 -11.46
CA ALA A 146 -19.04 -6.09 -11.36
C ALA A 146 -19.34 -7.46 -11.96
N SER A 147 -18.65 -7.86 -13.04
CA SER A 147 -18.80 -9.18 -13.68
C SER A 147 -18.04 -10.31 -12.99
N ARG A 148 -17.28 -10.02 -11.92
CA ARG A 148 -16.42 -10.99 -11.20
C ARG A 148 -15.49 -11.81 -12.12
N SER A 149 -15.04 -11.22 -13.23
CA SER A 149 -14.08 -11.86 -14.14
C SER A 149 -12.72 -12.03 -13.46
N ALA A 150 -11.87 -12.95 -13.96
CA ALA A 150 -10.50 -13.13 -13.46
C ALA A 150 -9.71 -11.79 -13.48
N PHE A 151 -9.80 -11.05 -14.57
CA PHE A 151 -9.23 -9.71 -14.70
C PHE A 151 -9.77 -8.72 -13.66
N GLY A 152 -11.09 -8.75 -13.39
CA GLY A 152 -11.69 -7.87 -12.36
C GLY A 152 -11.19 -8.20 -10.96
N ARG A 153 -10.95 -9.46 -10.66
CA ARG A 153 -10.44 -9.93 -9.37
C ARG A 153 -8.99 -9.54 -9.14
N GLU A 154 -8.13 -9.76 -10.14
CA GLU A 154 -6.73 -9.35 -10.11
C GLU A 154 -6.60 -7.83 -9.96
N ALA A 155 -7.43 -7.06 -10.67
CA ALA A 155 -7.50 -5.61 -10.52
C ALA A 155 -7.87 -5.16 -9.10
N ILE A 156 -8.76 -5.88 -8.40
CA ILE A 156 -9.11 -5.59 -6.99
C ILE A 156 -7.92 -5.87 -6.08
N ALA A 157 -7.26 -7.02 -6.22
CA ALA A 157 -6.08 -7.38 -5.43
C ALA A 157 -4.96 -6.34 -5.61
N GLY A 158 -4.69 -5.93 -6.85
CA GLY A 158 -3.72 -4.87 -7.17
C GLY A 158 -4.11 -3.51 -6.58
N GLN A 159 -5.40 -3.15 -6.57
CA GLN A 159 -5.86 -1.91 -5.92
C GLN A 159 -5.62 -1.92 -4.40
N TRP A 160 -5.83 -3.06 -3.75
CA TRP A 160 -5.60 -3.19 -2.31
C TRP A 160 -4.11 -3.12 -1.98
N ALA A 161 -3.27 -3.83 -2.74
CA ALA A 161 -1.82 -3.76 -2.59
C ALA A 161 -1.30 -2.31 -2.76
N ASN A 162 -1.76 -1.61 -3.80
CA ASN A 162 -1.38 -0.21 -4.05
C ASN A 162 -1.89 0.74 -2.96
N ALA A 163 -3.09 0.51 -2.43
CA ALA A 163 -3.65 1.32 -1.37
C ALA A 163 -2.84 1.18 -0.07
N GLU A 164 -2.48 -0.06 0.30
CA GLU A 164 -1.64 -0.32 1.48
C GLU A 164 -0.23 0.24 1.29
N PHE A 165 0.39 0.02 0.13
CA PHE A 165 1.69 0.60 -0.18
C PHE A 165 1.70 2.12 -0.03
N SER A 166 0.71 2.79 -0.62
CA SER A 166 0.60 4.26 -0.58
C SER A 166 0.39 4.78 0.85
N ALA A 167 -0.44 4.07 1.64
CA ALA A 167 -0.66 4.39 3.04
C ALA A 167 0.63 4.25 3.85
N LEU A 168 1.31 3.10 3.74
CA LEU A 168 2.58 2.84 4.44
C LEU A 168 3.66 3.85 4.05
N ALA A 169 3.78 4.19 2.76
CA ALA A 169 4.76 5.16 2.29
C ALA A 169 4.51 6.55 2.90
N ARG A 170 3.25 6.99 2.95
CA ARG A 170 2.86 8.25 3.58
C ARG A 170 3.15 8.24 5.09
N LEU A 171 2.75 7.18 5.78
CA LEU A 171 2.90 7.06 7.23
C LEU A 171 4.38 6.96 7.64
N TYR A 172 5.17 6.18 6.90
CA TYR A 172 6.61 6.09 7.14
C TYR A 172 7.30 7.44 6.93
N ALA A 173 6.95 8.17 5.86
CA ALA A 173 7.50 9.51 5.61
C ALA A 173 7.10 10.53 6.69
N ALA A 174 5.95 10.35 7.34
CA ALA A 174 5.51 11.14 8.49
C ALA A 174 6.15 10.70 9.82
N GLY A 175 7.03 9.70 9.83
CA GLY A 175 7.70 9.18 11.03
C GLY A 175 6.82 8.30 11.91
N ILE A 176 5.67 7.86 11.43
CA ILE A 176 4.78 6.95 12.13
C ILE A 176 5.42 5.54 12.12
N PRO A 177 5.41 4.80 13.23
CA PRO A 177 6.07 3.51 13.35
C PRO A 177 5.32 2.42 12.59
N VAL A 178 5.61 2.31 11.30
CA VAL A 178 5.13 1.28 10.38
C VAL A 178 6.30 0.62 9.66
N PRO A 179 6.18 -0.60 9.14
CA PRO A 179 7.24 -1.21 8.33
C PRO A 179 7.54 -0.35 7.10
N TYR A 180 8.82 -0.21 6.77
CA TYR A 180 9.21 0.46 5.53
C TYR A 180 8.66 -0.30 4.31
N PRO A 181 7.85 0.33 3.45
CA PRO A 181 7.36 -0.29 2.22
C PRO A 181 8.46 -0.26 1.17
N ALA A 182 9.20 -1.36 1.01
CA ALA A 182 10.35 -1.39 0.13
C ALA A 182 9.95 -1.20 -1.34
N GLN A 183 9.00 -2.02 -1.81
CA GLN A 183 8.47 -1.91 -3.17
C GLN A 183 7.11 -2.60 -3.30
N ILE A 184 6.40 -2.25 -4.37
CA ILE A 184 5.22 -2.97 -4.84
C ILE A 184 5.41 -3.36 -6.31
N LEU A 185 5.02 -4.59 -6.66
CA LEU A 185 4.91 -5.05 -8.03
C LEU A 185 3.65 -5.91 -8.14
N ASP A 186 2.72 -5.50 -9.01
CA ASP A 186 1.42 -6.14 -9.19
C ASP A 186 0.65 -6.31 -7.88
N THR A 187 0.54 -7.53 -7.36
CA THR A 187 -0.15 -7.88 -6.12
C THR A 187 0.81 -8.24 -4.98
N GLU A 188 2.13 -8.13 -5.21
CA GLU A 188 3.16 -8.38 -4.20
C GLU A 188 3.69 -7.08 -3.62
N LEU A 189 3.57 -6.93 -2.32
CA LEU A 189 4.08 -5.82 -1.53
C LEU A 189 5.24 -6.32 -0.67
N LEU A 190 6.46 -5.80 -0.92
CA LEU A 190 7.63 -6.09 -0.11
C LEU A 190 7.81 -5.03 0.96
N LEU A 191 7.84 -5.48 2.20
CA LEU A 191 7.93 -4.66 3.41
C LEU A 191 9.20 -4.98 4.18
N GLU A 192 9.64 -4.04 5.01
CA GLU A 192 10.59 -4.32 6.08
C GLU A 192 10.11 -5.51 6.91
N PHE A 193 10.99 -6.48 7.12
CA PHE A 193 10.72 -7.54 8.06
C PHE A 193 11.02 -7.04 9.47
N ILE A 194 10.00 -7.06 10.33
CA ILE A 194 10.15 -6.71 11.74
C ILE A 194 10.43 -7.99 12.53
N GLY A 195 11.65 -8.13 12.98
CA GLY A 195 12.10 -9.34 13.68
C GLY A 195 13.62 -9.44 13.74
N SER A 196 14.10 -10.56 14.23
CA SER A 196 15.52 -10.81 14.42
C SER A 196 16.23 -11.20 13.11
N ALA A 197 17.54 -11.04 13.06
CA ALA A 197 18.34 -11.32 11.89
C ALA A 197 18.34 -12.81 11.48
N ASP A 198 17.97 -13.71 12.35
CA ASP A 198 17.79 -15.14 12.10
C ASP A 198 16.48 -15.49 11.38
N GLY A 199 15.60 -14.50 11.19
CA GLY A 199 14.29 -14.69 10.56
C GLY A 199 13.14 -14.95 11.54
N THR A 200 13.38 -14.84 12.86
CA THR A 200 12.31 -14.90 13.86
C THR A 200 11.50 -13.61 13.85
N ALA A 201 10.22 -13.71 13.54
CA ALA A 201 9.34 -12.55 13.50
C ALA A 201 9.11 -11.95 14.89
N ALA A 202 9.03 -10.62 14.98
CA ALA A 202 8.65 -9.96 16.22
C ALA A 202 7.24 -10.40 16.67
N PRO A 203 7.05 -10.63 17.99
CA PRO A 203 5.76 -11.02 18.52
C PRO A 203 4.75 -9.88 18.37
N ARG A 204 3.48 -10.24 18.26
CA ARG A 204 2.40 -9.27 18.35
C ARG A 204 2.23 -8.81 19.78
N LEU A 205 1.81 -7.56 19.96
CA LEU A 205 1.53 -7.04 21.30
C LEU A 205 0.56 -7.97 22.07
N ALA A 206 -0.42 -8.56 21.39
CA ALA A 206 -1.36 -9.53 21.96
C ALA A 206 -0.67 -10.76 22.57
N GLU A 207 0.49 -11.14 22.09
CA GLU A 207 1.27 -12.32 22.48
C GLU A 207 2.30 -12.00 23.57
N THR A 208 2.53 -10.70 23.85
CA THR A 208 3.50 -10.25 24.85
C THR A 208 2.91 -10.14 26.24
N ARG A 209 3.80 -10.14 27.23
CA ARG A 209 3.47 -9.87 28.65
C ARG A 209 4.50 -8.88 29.20
N PRO A 210 4.43 -7.60 28.77
CA PRO A 210 5.35 -6.59 29.26
C PRO A 210 5.17 -6.36 30.78
N ASP A 211 6.25 -6.03 31.46
CA ASP A 211 6.18 -5.51 32.81
C ASP A 211 5.49 -4.12 32.83
N PRO A 212 5.12 -3.59 34.02
CA PRO A 212 4.39 -2.33 34.09
C PRO A 212 5.11 -1.14 33.42
N ALA A 213 6.43 -1.06 33.52
CA ALA A 213 7.22 0.04 32.93
C ALA A 213 7.26 -0.08 31.42
N ALA A 214 7.49 -1.29 30.89
CA ALA A 214 7.45 -1.56 29.46
C ALA A 214 6.03 -1.35 28.90
N LEU A 215 4.98 -1.74 29.65
CA LEU A 215 3.59 -1.52 29.25
C LEU A 215 3.27 -0.03 29.09
N ALA A 216 3.69 0.80 30.07
CA ALA A 216 3.53 2.25 30.00
C ALA A 216 4.31 2.85 28.81
N GLY A 217 5.57 2.43 28.59
CA GLY A 217 6.36 2.90 27.47
C GLY A 217 5.79 2.51 26.09
N LEU A 218 5.15 1.34 25.98
CA LEU A 218 4.44 0.94 24.76
C LEU A 218 3.15 1.76 24.55
N TRP A 219 2.46 2.11 25.63
CA TRP A 219 1.31 2.99 25.59
C TRP A 219 1.68 4.38 25.08
N ASP A 220 2.74 4.99 25.62
CA ASP A 220 3.22 6.30 25.19
C ASP A 220 3.55 6.31 23.69
N GLN A 221 4.25 5.28 23.20
CA GLN A 221 4.55 5.13 21.78
C GLN A 221 3.28 5.02 20.94
N LEU A 222 2.30 4.25 21.40
CA LEU A 222 1.02 4.07 20.71
C LEU A 222 0.24 5.38 20.66
N VAL A 223 0.12 6.10 21.78
CA VAL A 223 -0.56 7.41 21.85
C VAL A 223 0.07 8.40 20.86
N GLN A 224 1.40 8.49 20.84
CA GLN A 224 2.11 9.36 19.89
C GLN A 224 1.80 8.99 18.44
N ALA A 225 1.83 7.69 18.10
CA ALA A 225 1.56 7.23 16.75
C ALA A 225 0.11 7.48 16.31
N LEU A 226 -0.86 7.23 17.20
CA LEU A 226 -2.28 7.45 16.92
C LEU A 226 -2.62 8.95 16.84
N THR A 227 -1.98 9.78 17.67
CA THR A 227 -2.11 11.24 17.61
C THR A 227 -1.59 11.77 16.27
N ALA A 228 -0.45 11.26 15.78
CA ALA A 228 0.06 11.62 14.47
C ALA A 228 -0.89 11.21 13.33
N LEU A 229 -1.47 9.99 13.40
CA LEU A 229 -2.50 9.56 12.46
C LEU A 229 -3.73 10.48 12.48
N ALA A 230 -4.23 10.80 13.67
CA ALA A 230 -5.41 11.64 13.85
C ALA A 230 -5.20 13.06 13.28
N ARG A 231 -4.03 13.67 13.51
CA ARG A 231 -3.64 14.96 12.92
C ARG A 231 -3.61 14.95 11.39
N ASP A 232 -3.22 13.81 10.82
CA ASP A 232 -3.26 13.57 9.37
C ASP A 232 -4.68 13.29 8.84
N GLY A 233 -5.70 13.33 9.70
CA GLY A 233 -7.08 13.01 9.36
C GLY A 233 -7.31 11.53 9.10
N LEU A 234 -6.51 10.64 9.73
CA LEU A 234 -6.54 9.21 9.49
C LEU A 234 -6.84 8.41 10.78
N ALA A 235 -7.46 7.24 10.60
CA ALA A 235 -7.55 6.19 11.60
C ALA A 235 -7.04 4.87 11.01
N HIS A 236 -6.56 3.96 11.87
CA HIS A 236 -6.11 2.64 11.44
C HIS A 236 -7.24 1.83 10.78
N GLY A 237 -8.44 1.93 11.33
CA GLY A 237 -9.66 1.31 10.81
C GLY A 237 -9.87 -0.14 11.25
N ASP A 238 -8.86 -0.81 11.84
CA ASP A 238 -8.96 -2.15 12.44
C ASP A 238 -7.89 -2.34 13.52
N LEU A 239 -7.66 -1.32 14.36
CA LEU A 239 -6.64 -1.37 15.40
C LEU A 239 -6.96 -2.39 16.47
N SER A 240 -5.99 -3.24 16.75
CA SER A 240 -6.02 -4.20 17.84
C SER A 240 -4.59 -4.59 18.25
N ALA A 241 -4.43 -5.21 19.39
CA ALA A 241 -3.13 -5.71 19.83
C ALA A 241 -2.53 -6.80 18.89
N TYR A 242 -3.32 -7.33 17.97
CA TYR A 242 -2.87 -8.27 16.94
C TYR A 242 -2.25 -7.56 15.73
N ASN A 243 -2.53 -6.27 15.54
CA ASN A 243 -2.00 -5.45 14.46
C ASN A 243 -0.88 -4.51 14.92
N LEU A 244 -0.28 -4.83 16.07
CA LEU A 244 0.87 -4.17 16.67
C LEU A 244 1.96 -5.20 16.91
N LEU A 245 3.17 -4.97 16.40
CA LEU A 245 4.36 -5.75 16.72
C LEU A 245 5.18 -5.05 17.79
N VAL A 246 5.91 -5.84 18.60
CA VAL A 246 6.86 -5.32 19.58
C VAL A 246 8.23 -5.90 19.29
N HIS A 247 9.17 -5.05 18.90
CA HIS A 247 10.53 -5.43 18.59
C HIS A 247 11.51 -4.51 19.30
N ASP A 248 12.40 -5.06 20.12
CA ASP A 248 13.39 -4.31 20.90
C ASP A 248 12.78 -3.13 21.70
N GLY A 249 11.62 -3.37 22.33
CA GLY A 249 10.89 -2.35 23.10
C GLY A 249 10.19 -1.28 22.24
N ARG A 250 10.19 -1.43 20.93
CA ARG A 250 9.53 -0.51 19.98
C ARG A 250 8.25 -1.12 19.46
N LEU A 251 7.23 -0.28 19.36
CA LEU A 251 5.93 -0.63 18.80
C LEU A 251 5.91 -0.32 17.31
N VAL A 252 5.42 -1.27 16.48
CA VAL A 252 5.27 -1.10 15.03
C VAL A 252 3.86 -1.49 14.62
N MET A 253 3.13 -0.58 13.97
CA MET A 253 1.78 -0.85 13.45
C MET A 253 1.86 -1.58 12.11
N ILE A 254 1.05 -2.61 11.96
CA ILE A 254 0.97 -3.42 10.74
C ILE A 254 -0.48 -3.59 10.31
N ASP A 255 -0.66 -4.09 9.08
CA ASP A 255 -1.97 -4.41 8.50
C ASP A 255 -2.85 -3.16 8.29
N LEU A 256 -2.35 -2.25 7.46
CA LEU A 256 -2.92 -0.93 7.17
C LEU A 256 -3.68 -0.83 5.82
N PRO A 257 -4.27 -1.92 5.28
CA PRO A 257 -5.05 -1.83 4.05
C PRO A 257 -6.34 -1.01 4.23
N GLN A 258 -6.75 -0.80 5.49
CA GLN A 258 -8.00 -0.17 5.88
C GLN A 258 -7.84 1.21 6.52
N VAL A 259 -6.71 1.89 6.29
CA VAL A 259 -6.56 3.27 6.76
C VAL A 259 -7.74 4.11 6.28
N VAL A 260 -8.48 4.66 7.23
CA VAL A 260 -9.71 5.42 7.00
C VAL A 260 -9.40 6.91 7.05
N ASP A 261 -9.78 7.63 6.00
CA ASP A 261 -9.86 9.09 6.05
C ASP A 261 -11.05 9.47 6.93
N VAL A 262 -10.76 9.98 8.13
CA VAL A 262 -11.80 10.29 9.13
C VAL A 262 -12.57 11.56 8.81
N ILE A 263 -12.04 12.41 7.92
CA ILE A 263 -12.68 13.64 7.48
C ILE A 263 -13.62 13.37 6.31
N ALA A 264 -13.15 12.61 5.31
CA ALA A 264 -13.96 12.32 4.13
C ALA A 264 -15.00 11.20 4.35
N ASN A 265 -14.79 10.34 5.34
CA ASN A 265 -15.69 9.23 5.61
C ASN A 265 -16.79 9.65 6.62
N PRO A 266 -18.08 9.57 6.28
CA PRO A 266 -19.18 9.89 7.22
C PRO A 266 -19.14 9.12 8.54
N ARG A 267 -18.46 7.95 8.56
CA ARG A 267 -18.24 7.11 9.76
C ARG A 267 -16.84 7.29 10.35
N GLY A 268 -16.08 8.29 9.93
CA GLY A 268 -14.69 8.49 10.33
C GLY A 268 -14.52 8.57 11.84
N ALA A 269 -15.30 9.38 12.53
CA ALA A 269 -15.28 9.50 13.99
C ALA A 269 -15.55 8.16 14.69
N TRP A 270 -16.46 7.35 14.15
CA TRP A 270 -16.75 6.02 14.71
C TRP A 270 -15.55 5.07 14.59
N TYR A 271 -14.83 5.06 13.45
CA TYR A 271 -13.64 4.21 13.28
C TYR A 271 -12.55 4.60 14.27
N LEU A 272 -12.31 5.90 14.43
CA LEU A 272 -11.31 6.43 15.36
C LEU A 272 -11.64 6.06 16.81
N THR A 273 -12.89 6.28 17.23
CA THR A 273 -13.37 5.93 18.58
C THR A 273 -13.24 4.42 18.82
N ARG A 274 -13.69 3.60 17.87
CA ARG A 274 -13.61 2.14 17.96
C ARG A 274 -12.18 1.64 18.11
N ASP A 275 -11.25 2.19 17.32
CA ASP A 275 -9.84 1.83 17.37
C ASP A 275 -9.25 2.17 18.75
N ALA A 276 -9.52 3.38 19.27
CA ALA A 276 -9.08 3.82 20.59
C ALA A 276 -9.64 2.94 21.73
N GLU A 277 -10.94 2.66 21.71
CA GLU A 277 -11.59 1.82 22.70
C GLU A 277 -11.08 0.38 22.68
N ASN A 278 -10.86 -0.19 21.49
CA ASN A 278 -10.39 -1.57 21.39
C ASN A 278 -9.00 -1.71 22.00
N ILE A 279 -8.09 -0.82 21.66
CA ILE A 279 -6.74 -0.91 22.18
C ILE A 279 -6.65 -0.47 23.65
N GLY A 280 -7.40 0.57 24.04
CA GLY A 280 -7.48 1.01 25.43
C GLY A 280 -7.94 -0.09 26.36
N ARG A 281 -8.98 -0.83 26.00
CA ARG A 281 -9.44 -2.02 26.76
C ARG A 281 -8.35 -3.08 26.92
N TRP A 282 -7.54 -3.30 25.89
CA TRP A 282 -6.44 -4.27 25.97
C TRP A 282 -5.38 -3.84 26.99
N PHE A 283 -4.98 -2.56 27.00
CA PHE A 283 -4.01 -2.03 27.95
C PHE A 283 -4.56 -1.99 29.37
N THR A 284 -5.80 -1.57 29.57
CA THR A 284 -6.48 -1.59 30.88
C THR A 284 -6.55 -3.02 31.47
N ALA A 285 -6.91 -4.00 30.62
CA ALA A 285 -6.97 -5.40 31.03
C ALA A 285 -5.60 -5.97 31.45
N ARG A 286 -4.49 -5.30 31.14
CA ARG A 286 -3.13 -5.65 31.55
C ARG A 286 -2.61 -4.82 32.71
N GLY A 287 -3.49 -4.04 33.34
CA GLY A 287 -3.18 -3.28 34.53
C GLY A 287 -2.51 -1.94 34.27
N LEU A 288 -2.61 -1.39 33.04
CA LEU A 288 -2.15 -0.04 32.76
C LEU A 288 -3.04 0.96 33.52
N ALA A 289 -2.43 1.81 34.34
CA ALA A 289 -3.08 2.89 35.08
C ALA A 289 -2.06 3.99 35.41
N GLY A 290 -2.54 5.18 35.73
CA GLY A 290 -1.70 6.31 36.12
C GLY A 290 -0.87 6.89 34.95
N VAL A 291 -1.38 6.77 33.75
CA VAL A 291 -0.78 7.33 32.50
C VAL A 291 -1.62 8.50 31.97
N ASP A 292 -1.04 9.34 31.14
CA ASP A 292 -1.73 10.45 30.48
C ASP A 292 -1.53 10.37 28.95
N PRO A 293 -2.60 10.21 28.14
CA PRO A 293 -3.99 10.03 28.59
C PRO A 293 -4.22 8.64 29.21
N GLU A 294 -5.19 8.54 30.11
CA GLU A 294 -5.71 7.23 30.52
C GLU A 294 -6.35 6.53 29.29
N PRO A 295 -6.34 5.18 29.25
CA PRO A 295 -6.92 4.45 28.13
C PRO A 295 -8.38 4.81 27.79
N ALA A 296 -9.16 5.23 28.79
CA ALA A 296 -10.54 5.68 28.60
C ALA A 296 -10.66 7.01 27.86
N ASP A 297 -9.65 7.87 27.98
CA ASP A 297 -9.64 9.24 27.44
C ASP A 297 -9.02 9.31 26.05
N LEU A 298 -8.43 8.22 25.56
CA LEU A 298 -7.73 8.17 24.27
C LEU A 298 -8.63 8.57 23.12
N ALA A 299 -9.88 8.11 23.10
CA ALA A 299 -10.81 8.41 22.01
C ALA A 299 -11.09 9.93 21.90
N ASP A 300 -11.27 10.58 23.04
CA ASP A 300 -11.52 12.02 23.08
C ASP A 300 -10.27 12.83 22.69
N LEU A 301 -9.08 12.38 23.08
CA LEU A 301 -7.83 12.96 22.62
C LEU A 301 -7.75 12.90 21.08
N LEU A 302 -7.92 11.71 20.50
CA LEU A 302 -7.77 11.52 19.07
C LEU A 302 -8.82 12.29 18.25
N ARG A 303 -10.05 12.41 18.76
CA ARG A 303 -11.10 13.22 18.10
C ARG A 303 -10.71 14.70 18.06
N ARG A 304 -10.20 15.24 19.17
CA ARG A 304 -9.71 16.63 19.21
C ARG A 304 -8.56 16.85 18.24
N GLU A 305 -7.60 15.90 18.19
CA GLU A 305 -6.44 16.00 17.30
C GLU A 305 -6.83 15.89 15.82
N ALA A 306 -7.87 15.15 15.50
CA ALA A 306 -8.43 15.06 14.15
C ALA A 306 -9.35 16.24 13.78
N LEU A 307 -9.53 17.23 14.67
CA LEU A 307 -10.47 18.36 14.51
C LEU A 307 -11.91 17.90 14.22
N LEU A 308 -12.31 16.76 14.76
CA LEU A 308 -13.67 16.29 14.73
C LEU A 308 -14.45 16.91 15.89
N ASP A 309 -15.66 17.40 15.60
CA ASP A 309 -16.54 17.89 16.65
C ASP A 309 -16.81 16.81 17.71
N PRO A 310 -16.91 17.21 18.99
CA PRO A 310 -17.10 16.28 20.10
C PRO A 310 -18.39 15.47 20.02
#